data_1817653c70def8f6d8929b2c4a708f8c
#
_entry.id   1817653c70def8f6d8929b2c4a708f8c
#
_cell.length_a   1.000
_cell.length_b   1.000
_cell.length_c   1.000
_cell.angle_alpha   90.00
_cell.angle_beta   90.00
_cell.angle_gamma   90.00
#
_symmetry.space_group_name_H-M   'P 1'
#
loop_
_entity.id
_entity.type
_entity.pdbx_description
1 polymer ?
#
loop_
_entity_poly.entity_id
_entity_poly.type
_entity_poly.pdbx_seq_one_letter_code
_entity_poly.pdbx_strand_id
1 'polypeptide(L)'
;MIEFAGIRSDECYVIVEHYPQRYFPKRKYNAQAIPGGEKDFLMYEGEDAFSNYSQPYSVFFDSKGPGLSQASRRIAEWLLGHPGYQRLEDSYDPDFYRLAYYSGGEQFLNFFNEYGQGTLTFTCAPKRFYKSGEVPITLTKGQKLFSPSLFRAQPIVRFAGSGTCTLTLTDNKGTDRTFTVNNVGGVVTVYSREHKTVNNSGANKNFDVASDYENLYLDTESTITWNNNITSVVLTPRWWTI
;
A
#
# COMPACT_ATOMS: atom_id res chain seq x y z
N MET A 1 2.41 -6.06 19.58
CA MET A 1 1.13 -5.35 19.41
C MET A 1 0.85 -5.24 17.93
N ILE A 2 -0.39 -5.44 17.51
CA ILE A 2 -0.88 -5.18 16.15
C ILE A 2 -1.99 -4.13 16.21
N GLU A 3 -2.15 -3.40 15.12
CA GLU A 3 -3.27 -2.47 14.90
C GLU A 3 -3.93 -2.86 13.58
N PHE A 4 -5.24 -3.10 13.61
CA PHE A 4 -6.03 -3.45 12.44
C PHE A 4 -7.26 -2.56 12.35
N ALA A 5 -7.49 -1.97 11.18
CA ALA A 5 -8.56 -1.00 10.92
C ALA A 5 -8.58 0.20 11.90
N GLY A 6 -7.39 0.63 12.38
CA GLY A 6 -7.26 1.73 13.32
C GLY A 6 -7.54 1.36 14.78
N ILE A 7 -7.78 0.08 15.10
CA ILE A 7 -8.02 -0.42 16.45
C ILE A 7 -6.83 -1.28 16.88
N ARG A 8 -6.29 -1.01 18.04
CA ARG A 8 -5.13 -1.70 18.61
C ARG A 8 -5.56 -3.01 19.28
N SER A 9 -4.70 -4.02 19.18
CA SER A 9 -4.96 -5.35 19.75
C SER A 9 -5.12 -5.33 21.28
N ASP A 10 -4.39 -4.45 22.00
CA ASP A 10 -4.48 -4.31 23.44
C ASP A 10 -5.82 -3.72 23.90
N GLU A 11 -6.47 -2.89 23.08
CA GLU A 11 -7.85 -2.39 23.33
C GLU A 11 -8.91 -3.51 23.24
N CYS A 12 -8.53 -4.62 22.60
CA CYS A 12 -9.36 -5.82 22.43
C CYS A 12 -8.87 -7.00 23.29
N TYR A 13 -8.06 -6.73 24.32
CA TYR A 13 -7.50 -7.74 25.24
C TYR A 13 -6.60 -8.77 24.57
N VAL A 14 -6.02 -8.44 23.40
CA VAL A 14 -5.16 -9.31 22.61
C VAL A 14 -3.70 -8.88 22.72
N ILE A 15 -2.87 -9.79 23.18
CA ILE A 15 -1.43 -9.62 23.31
C ILE A 15 -0.75 -10.52 22.27
N VAL A 16 0.14 -9.97 21.45
CA VAL A 16 0.96 -10.74 20.52
C VAL A 16 2.14 -11.34 21.30
N GLU A 17 2.24 -12.67 21.31
CA GLU A 17 3.19 -13.38 22.18
C GLU A 17 4.63 -13.31 21.68
N HIS A 18 4.83 -13.48 20.38
CA HIS A 18 6.15 -13.63 19.79
C HIS A 18 6.34 -12.70 18.60
N TYR A 19 7.61 -12.49 18.23
CA TYR A 19 7.97 -11.85 16.97
C TYR A 19 7.35 -12.65 15.81
N PRO A 20 6.49 -12.06 14.96
CA PRO A 20 5.82 -12.81 13.91
C PRO A 20 6.83 -13.30 12.87
N GLN A 21 6.61 -14.49 12.34
CA GLN A 21 7.38 -14.96 11.20
C GLN A 21 7.07 -14.07 9.99
N ARG A 22 8.09 -13.76 9.21
CA ARG A 22 7.94 -12.97 7.99
C ARG A 22 7.64 -13.90 6.83
N TYR A 23 6.52 -13.63 6.16
CA TYR A 23 6.12 -14.32 4.94
C TYR A 23 6.29 -13.39 3.74
N PHE A 24 6.69 -13.97 2.62
CA PHE A 24 6.87 -13.24 1.37
C PHE A 24 5.79 -13.65 0.37
N PRO A 25 5.22 -12.72 -0.40
CA PRO A 25 4.30 -13.04 -1.47
C PRO A 25 5.02 -13.79 -2.59
N LYS A 26 4.30 -14.67 -3.27
CA LYS A 26 4.81 -15.35 -4.46
C LYS A 26 4.59 -14.46 -5.69
N ARG A 27 5.59 -14.40 -6.59
CA ARG A 27 5.42 -13.75 -7.89
C ARG A 27 4.45 -14.59 -8.75
N LYS A 28 3.54 -13.91 -9.44
CA LYS A 28 2.61 -14.54 -10.36
C LYS A 28 3.28 -14.69 -11.74
N TYR A 29 3.37 -15.90 -12.20
CA TYR A 29 3.79 -16.25 -13.55
C TYR A 29 3.21 -17.59 -13.97
N ASN A 30 3.04 -17.79 -15.27
CA ASN A 30 2.72 -19.07 -15.86
C ASN A 30 4.01 -19.66 -16.45
N ALA A 31 4.38 -20.86 -16.00
CA ALA A 31 5.52 -21.59 -16.51
C ALA A 31 5.03 -22.61 -17.54
N GLN A 32 5.58 -22.59 -18.75
CA GLN A 32 5.29 -23.55 -19.81
C GLN A 32 6.57 -24.28 -20.19
N ALA A 33 6.54 -25.61 -20.07
CA ALA A 33 7.66 -26.43 -20.46
C ALA A 33 7.92 -26.34 -21.96
N ILE A 34 9.17 -26.14 -22.36
CA ILE A 34 9.59 -26.14 -23.75
C ILE A 34 10.06 -27.56 -24.10
N PRO A 35 9.40 -28.29 -25.03
CA PRO A 35 9.84 -29.63 -25.41
C PRO A 35 11.31 -29.65 -25.87
N GLY A 36 12.15 -30.43 -25.19
CA GLY A 36 13.60 -30.49 -25.42
C GLY A 36 14.42 -29.32 -24.91
N GLY A 37 13.80 -28.39 -24.20
CA GLY A 37 14.46 -27.26 -23.54
C GLY A 37 14.88 -27.56 -22.10
N GLU A 38 15.99 -26.97 -21.65
CA GLU A 38 16.45 -27.07 -20.25
C GLU A 38 15.70 -26.14 -19.27
N LYS A 39 14.91 -25.18 -19.78
CA LYS A 39 14.24 -24.15 -18.99
C LYS A 39 12.82 -23.98 -19.46
N ASP A 40 11.92 -23.71 -18.51
CA ASP A 40 10.54 -23.32 -18.81
C ASP A 40 10.46 -21.91 -19.40
N PHE A 41 9.48 -21.69 -20.26
CA PHE A 41 9.09 -20.34 -20.67
C PHE A 41 8.23 -19.72 -19.58
N LEU A 42 8.67 -18.58 -19.02
CA LEU A 42 7.98 -17.88 -17.96
C LEU A 42 7.23 -16.67 -18.51
N MET A 43 5.90 -16.70 -18.42
CA MET A 43 5.04 -15.57 -18.71
C MET A 43 4.64 -14.88 -17.42
N TYR A 44 5.05 -13.64 -17.24
CA TYR A 44 4.70 -12.83 -16.06
C TYR A 44 3.36 -12.14 -16.28
N GLU A 45 2.51 -12.12 -15.28
CA GLU A 45 1.23 -11.38 -15.31
C GLU A 45 1.42 -9.86 -15.21
N GLY A 46 2.63 -9.39 -14.96
CA GLY A 46 3.05 -8.00 -14.83
C GLY A 46 4.31 -7.89 -13.97
N GLU A 47 5.05 -6.79 -14.11
CA GLU A 47 6.31 -6.58 -13.37
C GLU A 47 6.11 -6.67 -11.84
N ASP A 48 4.98 -6.15 -11.35
CA ASP A 48 4.62 -6.08 -9.92
C ASP A 48 3.51 -7.06 -9.53
N ALA A 49 3.27 -8.11 -10.30
CA ALA A 49 2.23 -9.09 -10.04
C ALA A 49 2.67 -10.12 -9.00
N PHE A 50 2.10 -10.03 -7.81
CA PHE A 50 2.33 -10.94 -6.69
C PHE A 50 1.01 -11.44 -6.12
N SER A 51 1.03 -12.62 -5.51
CA SER A 51 -0.13 -13.19 -4.82
C SER A 51 -0.25 -12.65 -3.40
N ASN A 52 -1.47 -12.63 -2.89
CA ASN A 52 -1.69 -12.45 -1.46
C ASN A 52 -0.96 -13.55 -0.67
N TYR A 53 -0.67 -13.25 0.59
CA TYR A 53 -0.03 -14.19 1.49
C TYR A 53 -0.69 -14.14 2.87
N SER A 54 -0.56 -15.22 3.63
CA SER A 54 -1.07 -15.32 4.99
C SER A 54 -0.02 -14.85 5.98
N GLN A 55 -0.42 -13.98 6.91
CA GLN A 55 0.41 -13.51 8.00
C GLN A 55 -0.21 -13.93 9.33
N PRO A 56 0.31 -14.99 9.99
CA PRO A 56 -0.14 -15.41 11.30
C PRO A 56 0.52 -14.60 12.42
N TYR A 57 -0.23 -14.40 13.49
CA TYR A 57 0.22 -13.83 14.76
C TYR A 57 -0.22 -14.76 15.88
N SER A 58 0.73 -15.31 16.64
CA SER A 58 0.42 -16.02 17.88
C SER A 58 -0.01 -15.01 18.95
N VAL A 59 -1.16 -15.24 19.52
CA VAL A 59 -1.79 -14.29 20.45
C VAL A 59 -2.26 -14.96 21.71
N PHE A 60 -2.21 -14.19 22.78
CA PHE A 60 -2.76 -14.51 24.07
C PHE A 60 -3.87 -13.50 24.39
N PHE A 61 -4.96 -13.99 24.97
CA PHE A 61 -6.07 -13.15 25.44
C PHE A 61 -6.04 -13.07 26.96
N ASP A 62 -6.05 -11.85 27.47
CA ASP A 62 -6.21 -11.60 28.90
C ASP A 62 -7.49 -10.79 29.11
N SER A 63 -8.53 -11.49 29.54
CA SER A 63 -9.85 -10.89 29.76
C SER A 63 -10.03 -10.35 31.18
N LYS A 64 -8.95 -9.95 31.87
CA LYS A 64 -9.01 -9.37 33.22
C LYS A 64 -10.14 -8.35 33.34
N GLY A 65 -11.21 -8.75 33.99
CA GLY A 65 -12.38 -7.91 34.30
C GLY A 65 -13.65 -8.30 33.54
N PRO A 66 -13.75 -8.22 32.18
CA PRO A 66 -15.03 -8.44 31.49
C PRO A 66 -15.44 -9.89 31.33
N GLY A 67 -14.51 -10.85 31.54
CA GLY A 67 -14.71 -12.27 31.27
C GLY A 67 -14.56 -12.63 29.79
N LEU A 68 -14.24 -13.90 29.54
CA LEU A 68 -13.88 -14.42 28.21
C LEU A 68 -14.97 -14.21 27.15
N SER A 69 -16.24 -14.33 27.51
CA SER A 69 -17.37 -14.14 26.58
C SER A 69 -17.44 -12.71 26.03
N GLN A 70 -17.22 -11.72 26.88
CA GLN A 70 -17.24 -10.32 26.45
C GLN A 70 -15.98 -9.97 25.63
N ALA A 71 -14.81 -10.47 26.05
CA ALA A 71 -13.57 -10.32 25.30
C ALA A 71 -13.67 -10.95 23.91
N SER A 72 -14.20 -12.18 23.80
CA SER A 72 -14.40 -12.86 22.51
C SER A 72 -15.32 -12.07 21.57
N ARG A 73 -16.41 -11.49 22.11
CA ARG A 73 -17.30 -10.62 21.32
C ARG A 73 -16.57 -9.38 20.83
N ARG A 74 -15.79 -8.72 21.68
CA ARG A 74 -15.01 -7.54 21.31
C ARG A 74 -13.98 -7.85 20.23
N ILE A 75 -13.31 -9.01 20.32
CA ILE A 75 -12.35 -9.48 19.30
C ILE A 75 -13.07 -9.74 17.98
N ALA A 76 -14.23 -10.41 18.02
CA ALA A 76 -15.01 -10.69 16.81
C ALA A 76 -15.50 -9.40 16.13
N GLU A 77 -15.99 -8.43 16.89
CA GLU A 77 -16.38 -7.10 16.39
C GLU A 77 -15.19 -6.37 15.75
N TRP A 78 -14.03 -6.40 16.40
CA TRP A 78 -12.80 -5.80 15.88
C TRP A 78 -12.36 -6.43 14.57
N LEU A 79 -12.28 -7.76 14.51
CA LEU A 79 -11.70 -8.47 13.37
C LEU A 79 -12.68 -8.62 12.19
N LEU A 80 -13.97 -8.90 12.48
CA LEU A 80 -14.97 -9.18 11.45
C LEU A 80 -15.87 -7.99 11.10
N GLY A 81 -15.85 -6.94 11.92
CA GLY A 81 -16.66 -5.74 11.69
C GLY A 81 -16.18 -4.87 10.51
N HIS A 82 -15.02 -5.17 9.93
CA HIS A 82 -14.40 -4.37 8.89
C HIS A 82 -14.24 -5.17 7.59
N PRO A 83 -15.21 -5.10 6.65
CA PRO A 83 -15.13 -5.84 5.40
C PRO A 83 -14.04 -5.28 4.48
N GLY A 84 -13.44 -6.18 3.68
CA GLY A 84 -12.42 -5.82 2.69
C GLY A 84 -11.04 -5.56 3.29
N TYR A 85 -10.16 -5.01 2.45
CA TYR A 85 -8.80 -4.69 2.88
C TYR A 85 -8.77 -3.49 3.81
N GLN A 86 -8.21 -3.69 4.99
CA GLN A 86 -7.97 -2.68 6.00
C GLN A 86 -6.46 -2.52 6.23
N ARG A 87 -6.07 -1.42 6.82
CA ARG A 87 -4.70 -1.16 7.24
C ARG A 87 -4.34 -2.06 8.42
N LEU A 88 -3.23 -2.79 8.27
CA LEU A 88 -2.63 -3.63 9.30
C LEU A 88 -1.22 -3.14 9.59
N GLU A 89 -0.96 -2.80 10.83
CA GLU A 89 0.34 -2.40 11.34
C GLU A 89 0.78 -3.33 12.46
N ASP A 90 2.07 -3.51 12.62
CA ASP A 90 2.62 -4.20 13.78
C ASP A 90 3.81 -3.45 14.38
N SER A 91 3.99 -3.57 15.70
CA SER A 91 5.07 -2.91 16.42
C SER A 91 6.46 -3.49 16.13
N TYR A 92 6.53 -4.61 15.44
CA TYR A 92 7.76 -5.28 15.05
C TYR A 92 8.32 -4.78 13.72
N ASP A 93 7.48 -4.04 12.95
CA ASP A 93 7.84 -3.43 11.67
C ASP A 93 7.25 -2.02 11.59
N PRO A 94 7.69 -1.10 12.48
CA PRO A 94 6.99 0.16 12.75
C PRO A 94 6.98 1.14 11.58
N ASP A 95 7.90 0.97 10.62
CA ASP A 95 8.05 1.85 9.47
C ASP A 95 7.09 1.50 8.32
N PHE A 96 6.37 0.38 8.47
CA PHE A 96 5.51 -0.16 7.41
C PHE A 96 4.07 -0.36 7.86
N TYR A 97 3.19 -0.44 6.87
CA TYR A 97 1.86 -1.01 7.00
C TYR A 97 1.55 -1.93 5.82
N ARG A 98 0.56 -2.77 6.01
CA ARG A 98 0.02 -3.69 4.99
C ARG A 98 -1.47 -3.41 4.80
N LEU A 99 -1.99 -3.77 3.65
CA LEU A 99 -3.43 -3.89 3.44
C LEU A 99 -3.79 -5.36 3.64
N ALA A 100 -4.68 -5.65 4.58
CA ALA A 100 -5.04 -7.00 4.94
C ALA A 100 -6.54 -7.10 5.24
N TYR A 101 -7.07 -8.32 5.16
CA TYR A 101 -8.38 -8.63 5.67
C TYR A 101 -8.31 -9.87 6.56
N TYR A 102 -9.26 -9.97 7.45
CA TYR A 102 -9.43 -11.12 8.32
C TYR A 102 -10.69 -11.88 7.88
N SER A 103 -10.57 -13.19 7.63
CA SER A 103 -11.67 -14.02 7.15
C SER A 103 -12.33 -14.86 8.25
N GLY A 104 -11.73 -14.93 9.42
CA GLY A 104 -12.20 -15.77 10.52
C GLY A 104 -11.83 -17.25 10.34
N GLY A 105 -12.41 -18.08 11.18
CA GLY A 105 -12.25 -19.54 11.13
C GLY A 105 -11.21 -20.12 12.07
N GLU A 106 -10.47 -19.27 12.80
CA GLU A 106 -9.52 -19.73 13.80
C GLU A 106 -10.22 -20.23 15.06
N GLN A 107 -9.61 -21.24 15.68
CA GLN A 107 -10.02 -21.77 16.98
C GLN A 107 -9.07 -21.26 18.06
N PHE A 108 -9.64 -20.88 19.20
CA PHE A 108 -8.87 -20.47 20.35
C PHE A 108 -8.95 -21.49 21.45
N LEU A 109 -7.80 -21.85 22.02
CA LEU A 109 -7.72 -22.68 23.21
C LEU A 109 -8.01 -21.81 24.43
N ASN A 110 -9.05 -22.14 25.17
CA ASN A 110 -9.44 -21.43 26.39
C ASN A 110 -8.80 -22.10 27.59
N PHE A 111 -8.04 -21.32 28.36
CA PHE A 111 -7.51 -21.72 29.65
C PHE A 111 -8.25 -20.93 30.71
N PHE A 112 -9.14 -21.56 31.46
CA PHE A 112 -10.04 -20.90 32.41
C PHE A 112 -10.95 -19.84 31.74
N ASN A 113 -11.83 -19.21 32.51
CA ASN A 113 -12.73 -18.17 32.00
C ASN A 113 -12.04 -16.80 31.76
N GLU A 114 -10.74 -16.71 31.96
CA GLU A 114 -9.99 -15.42 31.93
C GLU A 114 -8.93 -15.36 30.83
N TYR A 115 -8.45 -16.51 30.35
CA TYR A 115 -7.32 -16.60 29.45
C TYR A 115 -7.62 -17.45 28.24
N GLY A 116 -7.06 -17.08 27.11
CA GLY A 116 -7.11 -17.89 25.90
C GLY A 116 -5.85 -17.67 25.04
N GLN A 117 -5.53 -18.66 24.23
CA GLN A 117 -4.40 -18.62 23.30
C GLN A 117 -4.87 -19.06 21.91
N GLY A 118 -4.26 -18.50 20.88
CA GLY A 118 -4.57 -18.87 19.51
C GLY A 118 -3.66 -18.18 18.49
N THR A 119 -4.05 -18.33 17.25
CA THR A 119 -3.36 -17.67 16.13
C THR A 119 -4.37 -16.82 15.36
N LEU A 120 -4.07 -15.58 15.12
CA LEU A 120 -4.81 -14.71 14.21
C LEU A 120 -4.11 -14.70 12.85
N THR A 121 -4.78 -15.14 11.80
CA THR A 121 -4.22 -15.19 10.45
C THR A 121 -4.88 -14.16 9.56
N PHE A 122 -4.10 -13.17 9.15
CA PHE A 122 -4.53 -12.15 8.19
C PHE A 122 -4.12 -12.53 6.78
N THR A 123 -5.02 -12.35 5.82
CA THR A 123 -4.67 -12.39 4.41
C THR A 123 -4.22 -11.02 3.97
N CYS A 124 -2.93 -10.88 3.69
CA CYS A 124 -2.29 -9.62 3.31
C CYS A 124 -2.19 -9.48 1.80
N ALA A 125 -2.43 -8.28 1.29
CA ALA A 125 -2.01 -7.89 -0.04
C ALA A 125 -0.48 -7.94 -0.14
N PRO A 126 0.09 -8.17 -1.33
CA PRO A 126 1.53 -8.46 -1.45
C PRO A 126 2.43 -7.27 -1.09
N LYS A 127 1.94 -6.05 -1.23
CA LYS A 127 2.73 -4.82 -1.03
C LYS A 127 2.73 -4.39 0.44
N ARG A 128 3.92 -4.12 0.98
CA ARG A 128 4.12 -3.39 2.23
C ARG A 128 4.46 -1.95 1.90
N PHE A 129 3.74 -1.01 2.47
CA PHE A 129 3.91 0.40 2.21
C PHE A 129 4.76 1.04 3.30
N TYR A 130 5.73 1.88 2.88
CA TYR A 130 6.46 2.73 3.81
C TYR A 130 5.55 3.83 4.33
N LYS A 131 5.48 4.02 5.65
CA LYS A 131 4.75 5.16 6.24
C LYS A 131 5.33 6.50 5.81
N SER A 132 6.65 6.57 5.62
CA SER A 132 7.32 7.74 5.04
C SER A 132 6.85 8.08 3.63
N GLY A 133 6.38 7.09 2.88
CA GLY A 133 5.80 7.27 1.54
C GLY A 133 4.42 7.92 1.53
N GLU A 134 3.75 8.04 2.66
CA GLU A 134 2.46 8.74 2.80
C GLU A 134 2.62 10.23 3.13
N VAL A 135 3.83 10.65 3.47
CA VAL A 135 4.11 12.05 3.81
C VAL A 135 4.23 12.87 2.53
N PRO A 136 3.37 13.90 2.34
CA PRO A 136 3.46 14.77 1.17
C PRO A 136 4.75 15.59 1.17
N ILE A 137 5.41 15.66 0.03
CA ILE A 137 6.66 16.41 -0.19
C ILE A 137 6.37 17.57 -1.15
N THR A 138 6.61 18.79 -0.74
CA THR A 138 6.59 19.94 -1.66
C THR A 138 7.86 19.93 -2.48
N LEU A 139 7.72 19.86 -3.80
CA LEU A 139 8.87 19.74 -4.71
C LEU A 139 9.37 21.11 -5.18
N THR A 140 10.67 21.20 -5.41
CA THR A 140 11.29 22.21 -6.25
C THR A 140 11.51 21.64 -7.66
N LYS A 141 11.40 22.49 -8.68
CA LYS A 141 11.57 22.06 -10.09
C LYS A 141 12.99 21.51 -10.31
N GLY A 142 13.08 20.29 -10.83
CA GLY A 142 14.34 19.57 -11.01
C GLY A 142 14.84 18.83 -9.76
N GLN A 143 14.00 18.71 -8.72
CA GLN A 143 14.37 17.96 -7.52
C GLN A 143 14.50 16.47 -7.82
N LYS A 144 15.56 15.86 -7.30
CA LYS A 144 15.77 14.43 -7.30
C LYS A 144 15.09 13.80 -6.09
N LEU A 145 14.43 12.68 -6.33
CA LEU A 145 13.83 11.83 -5.32
C LEU A 145 14.49 10.45 -5.36
N PHE A 146 14.78 9.91 -4.18
CA PHE A 146 15.33 8.58 -4.03
C PHE A 146 14.33 7.67 -3.34
N SER A 147 13.96 6.58 -4.01
CA SER A 147 13.10 5.55 -3.43
C SER A 147 13.91 4.68 -2.47
N PRO A 148 13.37 4.35 -1.29
CA PRO A 148 13.99 3.37 -0.39
C PRO A 148 13.84 1.92 -0.90
N SER A 149 13.18 1.70 -2.02
CA SER A 149 12.83 0.41 -2.60
C SER A 149 13.23 0.32 -4.07
N LEU A 150 13.45 -0.92 -4.53
CA LEU A 150 13.68 -1.23 -5.96
C LEU A 150 12.39 -1.27 -6.78
N PHE A 151 11.23 -1.24 -6.12
CA PHE A 151 9.93 -1.32 -6.79
C PHE A 151 9.46 0.07 -7.22
N ARG A 152 8.82 0.13 -8.39
CA ARG A 152 8.22 1.35 -8.92
C ARG A 152 7.03 1.77 -8.08
N ALA A 153 7.06 3.01 -7.59
CA ALA A 153 5.97 3.57 -6.81
C ALA A 153 5.06 4.43 -7.69
N GLN A 154 3.76 4.30 -7.48
CA GLN A 154 2.73 5.08 -8.17
C GLN A 154 2.26 6.21 -7.25
N PRO A 155 2.79 7.44 -7.40
CA PRO A 155 2.56 8.54 -6.47
C PRO A 155 1.18 9.15 -6.59
N ILE A 156 0.78 9.91 -5.58
CA ILE A 156 -0.27 10.92 -5.72
C ILE A 156 0.44 12.24 -6.00
N VAL A 157 0.06 12.92 -7.07
CA VAL A 157 0.64 14.22 -7.44
C VAL A 157 -0.45 15.28 -7.40
N ARG A 158 -0.25 16.28 -6.55
CA ARG A 158 -1.12 17.45 -6.47
C ARG A 158 -0.35 18.66 -6.97
N PHE A 159 -0.88 19.34 -7.97
CA PHE A 159 -0.24 20.54 -8.51
C PHE A 159 -1.25 21.66 -8.75
N ALA A 160 -0.77 22.90 -8.69
CA ALA A 160 -1.52 24.08 -9.07
C ALA A 160 -1.00 24.61 -10.39
N GLY A 161 -1.90 25.00 -11.29
CA GLY A 161 -1.53 25.49 -12.61
C GLY A 161 -2.71 26.02 -13.43
N SER A 162 -2.42 26.39 -14.67
CA SER A 162 -3.43 26.88 -15.63
C SER A 162 -3.10 26.44 -17.06
N GLY A 163 -4.15 26.15 -17.85
CA GLY A 163 -3.99 25.70 -19.23
C GLY A 163 -3.46 24.25 -19.33
N THR A 164 -2.55 23.97 -20.23
CA THR A 164 -1.93 22.65 -20.41
C THR A 164 -0.73 22.50 -19.47
N CYS A 165 -0.85 21.64 -18.49
CA CYS A 165 0.14 21.37 -17.48
C CYS A 165 0.84 20.03 -17.77
N THR A 166 2.16 20.05 -17.89
CA THR A 166 2.98 18.86 -18.17
C THR A 166 4.01 18.66 -17.07
N LEU A 167 4.02 17.47 -16.48
CA LEU A 167 5.04 16.95 -15.59
C LEU A 167 5.98 16.05 -16.40
N THR A 168 7.27 16.14 -16.15
CA THR A 168 8.30 15.26 -16.75
C THR A 168 9.06 14.58 -15.64
N LEU A 169 9.09 13.26 -15.69
CA LEU A 169 9.82 12.39 -14.77
C LEU A 169 10.99 11.77 -15.55
N THR A 170 12.21 12.06 -15.11
CA THR A 170 13.43 11.49 -15.69
C THR A 170 13.97 10.42 -14.75
N ASP A 171 14.17 9.20 -15.24
CA ASP A 171 14.74 8.10 -14.47
C ASP A 171 16.28 8.22 -14.34
N ASN A 172 16.89 7.26 -13.63
CA ASN A 172 18.35 7.20 -13.44
C ASN A 172 19.15 6.91 -14.72
N LYS A 173 18.47 6.52 -15.81
CA LYS A 173 19.08 6.29 -17.13
C LYS A 173 18.94 7.50 -18.05
N GLY A 174 18.28 8.55 -17.60
CA GLY A 174 17.99 9.75 -18.38
C GLY A 174 16.80 9.60 -19.33
N THR A 175 15.92 8.61 -19.10
CA THR A 175 14.69 8.44 -19.90
C THR A 175 13.60 9.34 -19.37
N ASP A 176 13.06 10.20 -20.23
CA ASP A 176 11.96 11.10 -19.89
C ASP A 176 10.59 10.44 -20.14
N ARG A 177 9.72 10.59 -19.16
CA ARG A 177 8.30 10.25 -19.24
C ARG A 177 7.48 11.47 -18.92
N THR A 178 6.47 11.74 -19.74
CA THR A 178 5.62 12.92 -19.56
C THR A 178 4.21 12.54 -19.14
N PHE A 179 3.65 13.38 -18.29
CA PHE A 179 2.24 13.31 -17.90
C PHE A 179 1.60 14.68 -18.07
N THR A 180 0.58 14.76 -18.92
CA THR A 180 -0.05 16.02 -19.33
C THR A 180 -1.51 16.04 -18.98
N VAL A 181 -1.95 17.13 -18.37
CA VAL A 181 -3.34 17.44 -18.09
C VAL A 181 -3.68 18.77 -18.77
N ASN A 182 -4.73 18.76 -19.59
CA ASN A 182 -5.24 19.96 -20.31
C ASN A 182 -6.30 20.68 -19.45
N ASN A 183 -6.62 21.91 -19.85
CA ASN A 183 -7.72 22.70 -19.27
C ASN A 183 -7.64 22.81 -17.72
N VAL A 184 -6.43 22.89 -17.18
CA VAL A 184 -6.24 23.11 -15.75
C VAL A 184 -6.61 24.53 -15.40
N GLY A 185 -7.48 24.71 -14.40
CA GLY A 185 -7.91 26.01 -13.88
C GLY A 185 -7.78 26.06 -12.36
N GLY A 186 -6.54 25.85 -11.83
CA GLY A 186 -6.28 25.84 -10.41
C GLY A 186 -5.59 24.55 -9.94
N VAL A 187 -6.09 23.96 -8.84
CA VAL A 187 -5.46 22.77 -8.25
C VAL A 187 -6.06 21.50 -8.84
N VAL A 188 -5.17 20.58 -9.22
CA VAL A 188 -5.50 19.23 -9.70
C VAL A 188 -4.75 18.19 -8.86
N THR A 189 -5.42 17.08 -8.54
CA THR A 189 -4.82 15.93 -7.88
C THR A 189 -4.93 14.71 -8.78
N VAL A 190 -3.79 14.08 -9.04
CA VAL A 190 -3.65 12.88 -9.86
C VAL A 190 -3.33 11.70 -8.95
N TYR A 191 -4.17 10.68 -8.97
CA TYR A 191 -3.98 9.39 -8.32
C TYR A 191 -3.50 8.40 -9.38
N SER A 192 -2.18 8.22 -9.51
CA SER A 192 -1.61 7.43 -10.62
C SER A 192 -2.05 5.97 -10.58
N ARG A 193 -2.09 5.35 -9.41
CA ARG A 193 -2.52 3.96 -9.23
C ARG A 193 -3.98 3.72 -9.53
N GLU A 194 -4.83 4.67 -9.18
CA GLU A 194 -6.28 4.60 -9.35
C GLU A 194 -6.73 5.11 -10.72
N HIS A 195 -5.80 5.55 -11.58
CA HIS A 195 -6.05 6.17 -12.88
C HIS A 195 -7.13 7.26 -12.80
N LYS A 196 -7.01 8.09 -11.77
CA LYS A 196 -8.01 9.10 -11.44
C LYS A 196 -7.39 10.48 -11.31
N THR A 197 -7.99 11.46 -11.96
CA THR A 197 -7.63 12.87 -11.84
C THR A 197 -8.85 13.67 -11.40
N VAL A 198 -8.68 14.51 -10.40
CA VAL A 198 -9.75 15.37 -9.87
C VAL A 198 -9.27 16.81 -9.69
N ASN A 199 -10.18 17.75 -9.78
CA ASN A 199 -9.91 19.14 -9.40
C ASN A 199 -10.02 19.36 -7.89
N ASN A 200 -9.83 20.58 -7.42
CA ASN A 200 -9.90 20.93 -6.00
C ASN A 200 -11.29 20.70 -5.35
N SER A 201 -12.36 20.69 -6.12
CA SER A 201 -13.72 20.38 -5.63
C SER A 201 -14.04 18.87 -5.66
N GLY A 202 -13.09 18.02 -6.09
CA GLY A 202 -13.30 16.58 -6.24
C GLY A 202 -13.97 16.16 -7.55
N ALA A 203 -14.27 17.10 -8.46
CA ALA A 203 -14.85 16.78 -9.76
C ALA A 203 -13.85 16.05 -10.66
N ASN A 204 -14.34 15.07 -11.39
CA ASN A 204 -13.53 14.23 -12.29
C ASN A 204 -12.96 15.06 -13.45
N LYS A 205 -11.66 14.88 -13.70
CA LYS A 205 -10.85 15.52 -14.74
C LYS A 205 -10.14 14.50 -15.65
N ASN A 206 -10.51 13.23 -15.65
CA ASN A 206 -9.87 12.20 -16.46
C ASN A 206 -9.92 12.51 -17.96
N PHE A 207 -10.99 13.17 -18.44
CA PHE A 207 -11.12 13.57 -19.85
C PHE A 207 -10.10 14.62 -20.30
N ASP A 208 -9.54 15.38 -19.35
CA ASP A 208 -8.50 16.37 -19.62
C ASP A 208 -7.08 15.77 -19.61
N VAL A 209 -6.92 14.50 -19.20
CA VAL A 209 -5.63 13.80 -19.19
C VAL A 209 -5.29 13.35 -20.61
N ALA A 210 -4.15 13.83 -21.13
CA ALA A 210 -3.66 13.53 -22.48
C ALA A 210 -2.54 12.48 -22.52
N SER A 211 -2.16 11.95 -21.37
CA SER A 211 -1.10 10.94 -21.22
C SER A 211 -1.60 9.69 -20.52
N ASP A 212 -0.86 8.61 -20.66
CA ASP A 212 -1.11 7.40 -19.90
C ASP A 212 -0.68 7.59 -18.42
N TYR A 213 -1.52 7.15 -17.48
CA TYR A 213 -1.21 7.12 -16.04
C TYR A 213 -0.02 6.22 -15.71
N GLU A 214 0.24 5.23 -16.55
CA GLU A 214 1.41 4.35 -16.47
C GLU A 214 2.74 5.09 -16.60
N ASN A 215 2.75 6.30 -17.18
CA ASN A 215 3.94 7.15 -17.26
C ASN A 215 4.27 7.85 -15.93
N LEU A 216 3.32 7.89 -14.99
CA LEU A 216 3.46 8.60 -13.72
C LEU A 216 3.86 7.62 -12.60
N TYR A 217 5.10 7.17 -12.61
CA TYR A 217 5.69 6.37 -11.54
C TYR A 217 7.08 6.87 -11.15
N LEU A 218 7.48 6.52 -9.92
CA LEU A 218 8.81 6.80 -9.38
C LEU A 218 9.65 5.54 -9.43
N ASP A 219 10.83 5.64 -10.01
CA ASP A 219 11.89 4.63 -9.95
C ASP A 219 12.75 4.81 -8.70
N THR A 220 13.83 4.02 -8.58
CA THR A 220 14.84 4.13 -7.51
C THR A 220 15.41 5.53 -7.39
N GLU A 221 15.63 6.22 -8.52
CA GLU A 221 15.95 7.63 -8.60
C GLU A 221 15.06 8.26 -9.67
N SER A 222 14.40 9.36 -9.34
CA SER A 222 13.54 10.09 -10.26
C SER A 222 13.76 11.59 -10.11
N THR A 223 14.02 12.30 -11.22
CA THR A 223 14.03 13.76 -11.26
C THR A 223 12.71 14.27 -11.78
N ILE A 224 12.06 15.20 -11.07
CA ILE A 224 10.76 15.71 -11.46
C ILE A 224 10.89 17.17 -11.90
N THR A 225 10.47 17.44 -13.14
CA THR A 225 10.37 18.78 -13.72
C THR A 225 8.95 19.04 -14.23
N TRP A 226 8.66 20.29 -14.55
CA TRP A 226 7.36 20.67 -15.11
C TRP A 226 7.44 21.92 -15.96
N ASN A 227 6.44 22.14 -16.81
CA ASN A 227 6.35 23.33 -17.62
C ASN A 227 5.99 24.57 -16.80
N ASN A 228 6.05 25.77 -17.40
CA ASN A 228 5.81 27.03 -16.70
C ASN A 228 4.33 27.29 -16.34
N ASN A 229 3.43 26.45 -16.81
CA ASN A 229 2.01 26.51 -16.48
C ASN A 229 1.69 25.96 -15.09
N ILE A 230 2.64 25.25 -14.48
CA ILE A 230 2.54 24.70 -13.12
C ILE A 230 3.31 25.61 -12.17
N THR A 231 2.65 26.07 -11.12
CA THR A 231 3.21 26.97 -10.11
C THR A 231 3.73 26.26 -8.86
N SER A 232 3.14 25.12 -8.51
CA SER A 232 3.56 24.33 -7.36
C SER A 232 3.21 22.86 -7.56
N VAL A 233 4.06 21.98 -7.00
CA VAL A 233 3.85 20.53 -7.02
C VAL A 233 4.07 19.98 -5.63
N VAL A 234 3.10 19.18 -5.15
CA VAL A 234 3.19 18.38 -3.92
C VAL A 234 3.02 16.92 -4.32
N LEU A 235 3.93 16.08 -3.88
CA LEU A 235 3.97 14.68 -4.24
C LEU A 235 3.89 13.82 -2.98
N THR A 236 2.99 12.82 -2.98
CA THR A 236 2.97 11.75 -2.00
C THR A 236 3.52 10.49 -2.68
N PRO A 237 4.72 10.04 -2.31
CA PRO A 237 5.45 9.03 -3.09
C PRO A 237 4.79 7.66 -3.14
N ARG A 238 4.16 7.22 -2.03
CA ARG A 238 3.54 5.89 -1.87
C ARG A 238 4.52 4.73 -2.09
N TRP A 239 5.75 4.88 -1.62
CA TRP A 239 6.77 3.83 -1.71
C TRP A 239 6.32 2.53 -1.06
N TRP A 240 6.70 1.43 -1.65
CA TRP A 240 6.35 0.11 -1.18
C TRP A 240 7.50 -0.89 -1.40
N THR A 241 7.44 -2.00 -0.68
CA THR A 241 8.34 -3.15 -0.81
C THR A 241 7.55 -4.45 -0.63
N ILE A 242 8.26 -5.57 -0.66
CA ILE A 242 7.72 -6.92 -0.40
C ILE A 242 8.08 -7.34 1.03
#